data_15f9f934de17c77ed33b90070633690d
#
_entry.id   15f9f934de17c77ed33b90070633690d
#
_cell.length_a   1.000
_cell.length_b   1.000
_cell.length_c   1.000
_cell.angle_alpha   90.00
_cell.angle_beta   90.00
_cell.angle_gamma   90.00
#
_symmetry.space_group_name_H-M   'P 1'
#
loop_
_entity.id
_entity.type
_entity.pdbx_description
1 polymer ?
#
loop_
_entity_poly.entity_id
_entity_poly.type
_entity_poly.pdbx_seq_one_letter_code
_entity_poly.pdbx_strand_id
1 'polypeptide(L)'
;MPTAMLPSSPLNRQQGFTLLELLISSLIFAIMAIMAYGGLDNVLSNSKASQQALNRLQQIQQSITIISRDFSQLVPRSVRDEYGNIQPALSTANDVDNLVEFTRGGRANPANLLRSTLVRVAYQFDDEKLVRLQWPQLDNAPGAEAKKTTLIDNLESVSIRFLDDNAQWQEEWPPVNTGASISNTISPPPLAIEVVLNLTDWGEIRRLYAMD
;
A
#
# COMPACT_ATOMS: atom_id res chain seq x y z
N MET A 1 24.57 -79.40 -62.59
CA MET A 1 23.73 -78.62 -61.67
C MET A 1 24.65 -77.99 -60.61
N PRO A 2 24.88 -76.68 -60.52
CA PRO A 2 25.67 -76.09 -59.50
C PRO A 2 24.85 -75.77 -58.27
N THR A 3 25.28 -76.23 -57.11
CA THR A 3 24.72 -75.95 -55.78
C THR A 3 25.01 -74.53 -55.35
N ALA A 4 23.99 -73.71 -55.16
CA ALA A 4 24.13 -72.33 -54.67
C ALA A 4 24.42 -72.35 -53.17
N MET A 5 25.58 -71.78 -52.78
CA MET A 5 25.87 -71.40 -51.35
C MET A 5 25.14 -70.18 -50.96
N LEU A 6 24.33 -70.27 -49.90
CA LEU A 6 23.71 -69.12 -49.22
C LEU A 6 24.75 -68.37 -48.35
N PRO A 7 24.78 -67.05 -48.35
CA PRO A 7 25.65 -66.31 -47.48
C PRO A 7 25.15 -66.36 -46.01
N SER A 8 26.04 -66.73 -45.09
CA SER A 8 25.85 -66.70 -43.66
C SER A 8 25.75 -65.24 -43.15
N SER A 9 24.62 -64.86 -42.58
CA SER A 9 24.44 -63.56 -41.91
C SER A 9 25.39 -63.47 -40.71
N PRO A 10 26.06 -62.34 -40.49
CA PRO A 10 26.89 -62.18 -39.30
C PRO A 10 25.95 -62.02 -38.05
N LEU A 11 26.15 -62.92 -37.09
CA LEU A 11 25.53 -62.80 -35.75
C LEU A 11 25.99 -61.51 -35.07
N ASN A 12 25.08 -60.57 -34.96
CA ASN A 12 25.30 -59.35 -34.21
C ASN A 12 25.50 -59.73 -32.74
N ARG A 13 26.73 -59.64 -32.22
CA ARG A 13 27.02 -59.84 -30.80
C ARG A 13 26.38 -58.70 -30.02
N GLN A 14 25.31 -58.96 -29.31
CA GLN A 14 24.78 -58.10 -28.31
C GLN A 14 25.80 -57.97 -27.17
N GLN A 15 26.45 -56.82 -27.07
CA GLN A 15 27.30 -56.49 -25.93
C GLN A 15 26.37 -56.06 -24.77
N GLY A 16 26.38 -56.83 -23.69
CA GLY A 16 25.68 -56.46 -22.48
C GLY A 16 26.41 -55.34 -21.72
N PHE A 17 25.65 -54.48 -21.04
CA PHE A 17 26.21 -53.45 -20.17
C PHE A 17 27.03 -54.04 -19.04
N THR A 18 28.16 -53.42 -18.75
CA THR A 18 29.01 -53.80 -17.60
C THR A 18 28.47 -53.17 -16.32
N LEU A 19 28.64 -53.82 -15.18
CA LEU A 19 28.26 -53.31 -13.85
C LEU A 19 28.97 -51.96 -13.54
N LEU A 20 30.18 -51.78 -14.02
CA LEU A 20 30.96 -50.56 -13.91
C LEU A 20 30.32 -49.38 -14.66
N GLU A 21 29.82 -49.64 -15.87
CA GLU A 21 29.16 -48.63 -16.72
C GLU A 21 27.86 -48.14 -16.12
N LEU A 22 27.06 -49.03 -15.49
CA LEU A 22 25.87 -48.65 -14.73
C LEU A 22 26.20 -47.83 -13.50
N LEU A 23 27.29 -48.15 -12.77
CA LEU A 23 27.75 -47.38 -11.60
C LEU A 23 28.18 -45.95 -12.01
N ILE A 24 29.00 -45.83 -13.06
CA ILE A 24 29.44 -44.52 -13.55
C ILE A 24 28.26 -43.68 -14.05
N SER A 25 27.35 -44.28 -14.82
CA SER A 25 26.17 -43.60 -15.34
C SER A 25 25.25 -43.12 -14.22
N SER A 26 25.02 -43.95 -13.19
CA SER A 26 24.19 -43.55 -12.02
C SER A 26 24.87 -42.45 -11.20
N LEU A 27 26.21 -42.46 -11.06
CA LEU A 27 26.95 -41.40 -10.37
C LEU A 27 26.81 -40.06 -11.12
N ILE A 28 27.03 -40.06 -12.44
CA ILE A 28 26.89 -38.87 -13.28
C ILE A 28 25.45 -38.33 -13.18
N PHE A 29 24.45 -39.21 -13.29
CA PHE A 29 23.03 -38.83 -13.16
C PHE A 29 22.72 -38.21 -11.78
N ALA A 30 23.25 -38.79 -10.70
CA ALA A 30 23.09 -38.25 -9.36
C ALA A 30 23.69 -36.83 -9.22
N ILE A 31 24.89 -36.60 -9.74
CA ILE A 31 25.53 -35.28 -9.75
C ILE A 31 24.70 -34.27 -10.56
N MET A 32 24.25 -34.66 -11.76
CA MET A 32 23.38 -33.80 -12.59
C MET A 32 22.05 -33.47 -11.91
N ALA A 33 21.45 -34.45 -11.23
CA ALA A 33 20.21 -34.25 -10.48
C ALA A 33 20.41 -33.24 -9.31
N ILE A 34 21.50 -33.36 -8.54
CA ILE A 34 21.81 -32.43 -7.45
C ILE A 34 21.98 -30.99 -7.99
N MET A 35 22.72 -30.83 -9.11
CA MET A 35 22.90 -29.52 -9.74
C MET A 35 21.58 -28.95 -10.25
N ALA A 36 20.73 -29.76 -10.86
CA ALA A 36 19.43 -29.33 -11.37
C ALA A 36 18.46 -28.89 -10.22
N TYR A 37 18.40 -29.65 -9.13
CA TYR A 37 17.62 -29.31 -7.96
C TYR A 37 18.12 -28.02 -7.28
N GLY A 38 19.44 -27.87 -7.14
CA GLY A 38 20.05 -26.65 -6.58
C GLY A 38 19.75 -25.41 -7.42
N GLY A 39 19.80 -25.55 -8.75
CA GLY A 39 19.42 -24.48 -9.68
C GLY A 39 17.95 -24.09 -9.56
N LEU A 40 17.06 -25.08 -9.46
CA LEU A 40 15.62 -24.84 -9.30
C LEU A 40 15.30 -24.13 -7.97
N ASP A 41 15.92 -24.55 -6.87
CA ASP A 41 15.72 -23.95 -5.55
C ASP A 41 16.12 -22.47 -5.53
N ASN A 42 17.26 -22.14 -6.14
CA ASN A 42 17.69 -20.74 -6.31
C ASN A 42 16.69 -19.90 -7.11
N VAL A 43 16.13 -20.42 -8.20
CA VAL A 43 15.13 -19.73 -9.02
C VAL A 43 13.85 -19.51 -8.20
N LEU A 44 13.39 -20.51 -7.47
CA LEU A 44 12.18 -20.39 -6.62
C LEU A 44 12.38 -19.40 -5.48
N SER A 45 13.53 -19.40 -4.81
CA SER A 45 13.88 -18.45 -3.76
C SER A 45 13.90 -17.00 -4.27
N ASN A 46 14.58 -16.76 -5.39
CA ASN A 46 14.65 -15.45 -6.03
C ASN A 46 13.26 -14.97 -6.49
N SER A 47 12.44 -15.89 -7.03
CA SER A 47 11.07 -15.58 -7.44
C SER A 47 10.19 -15.15 -6.24
N LYS A 48 10.30 -15.86 -5.11
CA LYS A 48 9.57 -15.49 -3.88
C LYS A 48 10.01 -14.13 -3.34
N ALA A 49 11.32 -13.87 -3.27
CA ALA A 49 11.85 -12.59 -2.82
C ALA A 49 11.37 -11.43 -3.72
N SER A 50 11.42 -11.62 -5.04
CA SER A 50 10.92 -10.64 -6.01
C SER A 50 9.41 -10.39 -5.83
N GLN A 51 8.62 -11.44 -5.63
CA GLN A 51 7.17 -11.30 -5.41
C GLN A 51 6.86 -10.54 -4.12
N GLN A 52 7.60 -10.78 -3.04
CA GLN A 52 7.44 -10.03 -1.78
C GLN A 52 7.76 -8.55 -1.97
N ALA A 53 8.84 -8.21 -2.66
CA ALA A 53 9.21 -6.83 -2.96
C ALA A 53 8.15 -6.13 -3.82
N LEU A 54 7.61 -6.81 -4.84
CA LEU A 54 6.54 -6.28 -5.68
C LEU A 54 5.24 -6.05 -4.90
N ASN A 55 4.86 -6.97 -4.03
CA ASN A 55 3.66 -6.82 -3.19
C ASN A 55 3.82 -5.62 -2.24
N ARG A 56 5.01 -5.44 -1.66
CA ARG A 56 5.31 -4.29 -0.81
C ARG A 56 5.23 -2.97 -1.56
N LEU A 57 5.85 -2.90 -2.75
CA LEU A 57 5.77 -1.73 -3.62
C LEU A 57 4.32 -1.39 -3.99
N GLN A 58 3.53 -2.41 -4.31
CA GLN A 58 2.11 -2.23 -4.64
C GLN A 58 1.32 -1.67 -3.44
N GLN A 59 1.56 -2.14 -2.22
CA GLN A 59 0.95 -1.62 -0.99
C GLN A 59 1.27 -0.14 -0.81
N ILE A 60 2.55 0.24 -0.93
CA ILE A 60 3.00 1.64 -0.83
C ILE A 60 2.31 2.50 -1.88
N GLN A 61 2.31 2.09 -3.14
CA GLN A 61 1.68 2.83 -4.25
C GLN A 61 0.16 3.00 -4.05
N GLN A 62 -0.53 1.96 -3.61
CA GLN A 62 -1.96 2.03 -3.30
C GLN A 62 -2.25 3.01 -2.17
N SER A 63 -1.45 2.97 -1.10
CA SER A 63 -1.58 3.88 0.04
C SER A 63 -1.39 5.33 -0.37
N ILE A 64 -0.32 5.62 -1.12
CA ILE A 64 -0.06 6.97 -1.66
C ILE A 64 -1.21 7.42 -2.57
N THR A 65 -1.75 6.54 -3.40
CA THR A 65 -2.87 6.85 -4.30
C THR A 65 -4.13 7.22 -3.50
N ILE A 66 -4.41 6.51 -2.40
CA ILE A 66 -5.55 6.81 -1.52
C ILE A 66 -5.34 8.16 -0.85
N ILE A 67 -4.16 8.40 -0.26
CA ILE A 67 -3.81 9.67 0.39
C ILE A 67 -3.92 10.83 -0.61
N SER A 68 -3.37 10.68 -1.80
CA SER A 68 -3.44 11.68 -2.87
C SER A 68 -4.87 12.01 -3.25
N ARG A 69 -5.72 10.98 -3.42
CA ARG A 69 -7.13 11.17 -3.74
C ARG A 69 -7.88 11.86 -2.61
N ASP A 70 -7.59 11.50 -1.37
CA ASP A 70 -8.28 12.07 -0.22
C ASP A 70 -7.96 13.57 -0.09
N PHE A 71 -6.70 13.98 -0.19
CA PHE A 71 -6.34 15.39 -0.13
C PHE A 71 -6.77 16.19 -1.36
N SER A 72 -6.64 15.64 -2.58
CA SER A 72 -7.09 16.33 -3.80
C SER A 72 -8.61 16.52 -3.87
N GLN A 73 -9.38 15.82 -3.05
CA GLN A 73 -10.84 15.94 -2.97
C GLN A 73 -11.28 16.63 -1.66
N LEU A 74 -10.39 17.30 -0.96
CA LEU A 74 -10.73 18.09 0.21
C LEU A 74 -11.75 19.15 -0.16
N VAL A 75 -12.79 19.27 0.68
CA VAL A 75 -13.88 20.24 0.50
C VAL A 75 -14.00 21.09 1.76
N PRO A 76 -14.04 22.42 1.66
CA PRO A 76 -14.14 23.32 2.82
C PRO A 76 -15.54 23.31 3.43
N ARG A 77 -16.02 22.13 3.82
CA ARG A 77 -17.33 21.90 4.46
C ARG A 77 -17.14 21.49 5.91
N SER A 78 -17.45 22.40 6.83
CA SER A 78 -17.50 22.11 8.26
C SER A 78 -18.55 21.05 8.59
N VAL A 79 -18.34 20.32 9.67
CA VAL A 79 -19.21 19.24 10.13
C VAL A 79 -19.69 19.53 11.55
N ARG A 80 -20.65 18.74 12.06
CA ARG A 80 -21.05 18.78 13.47
C ARG A 80 -20.57 17.51 14.17
N ASP A 81 -20.05 17.70 15.37
CA ASP A 81 -19.73 16.58 16.26
C ASP A 81 -21.01 15.98 16.88
N GLU A 82 -20.85 14.95 17.70
CA GLU A 82 -21.95 14.26 18.39
C GLU A 82 -22.74 15.17 19.38
N TYR A 83 -22.12 16.29 19.80
CA TYR A 83 -22.73 17.28 20.72
C TYR A 83 -23.35 18.44 19.93
N GLY A 84 -23.28 18.47 18.61
CA GLY A 84 -23.80 19.52 17.76
C GLY A 84 -22.86 20.71 17.57
N ASN A 85 -21.62 20.69 18.13
CA ASN A 85 -20.63 21.74 17.93
C ASN A 85 -20.11 21.70 16.49
N ILE A 86 -19.82 22.87 15.94
CA ILE A 86 -19.27 23.01 14.60
C ILE A 86 -17.77 22.69 14.65
N GLN A 87 -17.36 21.72 13.85
CA GLN A 87 -15.97 21.35 13.64
C GLN A 87 -15.48 21.85 12.28
N PRO A 88 -14.22 22.33 12.15
CA PRO A 88 -13.70 22.82 10.89
C PRO A 88 -13.64 21.72 9.83
N ALA A 89 -13.59 22.15 8.56
CA ALA A 89 -13.50 21.26 7.42
C ALA A 89 -12.22 20.41 7.44
N LEU A 90 -11.13 20.98 7.97
CA LEU A 90 -9.82 20.33 8.19
C LEU A 90 -9.37 20.71 9.61
N SER A 91 -8.94 19.73 10.40
CA SER A 91 -8.43 19.93 11.76
C SER A 91 -7.42 18.86 12.15
N THR A 92 -6.41 19.24 12.94
CA THR A 92 -5.49 18.35 13.63
C THR A 92 -5.83 18.20 15.11
N ALA A 93 -6.76 18.96 15.63
CA ALA A 93 -7.06 19.08 17.07
C ALA A 93 -8.36 18.41 17.51
N ASN A 94 -9.09 17.75 16.60
CA ASN A 94 -10.40 17.17 16.95
C ASN A 94 -10.31 15.94 17.84
N ASP A 95 -9.23 15.17 17.69
CA ASP A 95 -8.98 13.95 18.46
C ASP A 95 -7.47 13.80 18.65
N VAL A 96 -7.05 13.44 19.85
CA VAL A 96 -5.63 13.30 20.23
C VAL A 96 -4.92 12.22 19.41
N ASP A 97 -5.67 11.19 19.00
CA ASP A 97 -5.12 10.07 18.23
C ASP A 97 -5.05 10.37 16.72
N ASN A 98 -5.74 11.42 16.25
CA ASN A 98 -5.78 11.77 14.83
C ASN A 98 -4.64 12.71 14.44
N LEU A 99 -3.86 12.35 13.44
CA LEU A 99 -2.89 13.25 12.80
C LEU A 99 -3.58 14.40 12.06
N VAL A 100 -4.68 14.09 11.39
CA VAL A 100 -5.51 15.04 10.66
C VAL A 100 -6.90 14.44 10.42
N GLU A 101 -7.92 15.28 10.46
CA GLU A 101 -9.29 14.94 10.14
C GLU A 101 -9.89 15.97 9.20
N PHE A 102 -10.57 15.57 8.13
CA PHE A 102 -11.11 16.49 7.14
C PHE A 102 -12.31 15.95 6.37
N THR A 103 -13.05 16.89 5.77
CA THR A 103 -14.16 16.58 4.85
C THR A 103 -13.64 16.45 3.43
N ARG A 104 -13.98 15.35 2.75
CA ARG A 104 -13.70 15.18 1.34
C ARG A 104 -14.94 14.85 0.53
N GLY A 105 -14.89 15.18 -0.77
CA GLY A 105 -15.87 14.81 -1.79
C GLY A 105 -15.60 13.45 -2.43
N GLY A 106 -16.27 13.21 -3.54
CA GLY A 106 -15.95 12.09 -4.44
C GLY A 106 -16.33 10.70 -3.94
N ARG A 107 -17.28 10.58 -3.01
CA ARG A 107 -17.84 9.27 -2.65
C ARG A 107 -18.62 8.73 -3.83
N ALA A 108 -18.19 7.59 -4.38
CA ALA A 108 -18.88 6.95 -5.49
C ALA A 108 -20.33 6.58 -5.11
N ASN A 109 -21.28 6.97 -5.95
CA ASN A 109 -22.72 6.67 -5.78
C ASN A 109 -23.32 6.09 -7.08
N PRO A 110 -22.82 4.96 -7.59
CA PRO A 110 -23.28 4.40 -8.87
C PRO A 110 -24.76 3.96 -8.84
N ALA A 111 -25.28 3.66 -7.66
CA ALA A 111 -26.68 3.27 -7.49
C ALA A 111 -27.63 4.49 -7.29
N ASN A 112 -27.13 5.71 -7.41
CA ASN A 112 -27.88 6.97 -7.22
C ASN A 112 -28.72 6.99 -5.93
N LEU A 113 -28.17 6.49 -4.84
CA LEU A 113 -28.82 6.47 -3.53
C LEU A 113 -28.96 7.90 -2.99
N LEU A 114 -30.00 8.16 -2.21
CA LEU A 114 -30.21 9.44 -1.51
C LEU A 114 -29.24 9.59 -0.33
N ARG A 115 -27.95 9.80 -0.65
CA ARG A 115 -26.90 10.00 0.35
C ARG A 115 -25.91 11.06 -0.12
N SER A 116 -25.23 11.71 0.82
CA SER A 116 -24.18 12.67 0.51
C SER A 116 -23.02 12.02 -0.22
N THR A 117 -22.44 12.74 -1.19
CA THR A 117 -21.16 12.42 -1.83
C THR A 117 -19.95 12.85 -0.98
N LEU A 118 -20.21 13.60 0.11
CA LEU A 118 -19.19 14.00 1.07
C LEU A 118 -19.03 12.94 2.16
N VAL A 119 -17.79 12.78 2.63
CA VAL A 119 -17.44 11.90 3.74
C VAL A 119 -16.44 12.56 4.65
N ARG A 120 -16.45 12.22 5.93
CA ARG A 120 -15.43 12.59 6.90
C ARG A 120 -14.37 11.50 6.92
N VAL A 121 -13.10 11.91 6.89
CA VAL A 121 -11.93 11.03 6.87
C VAL A 121 -10.93 11.53 7.90
N ALA A 122 -10.26 10.61 8.60
CA ALA A 122 -9.10 10.93 9.43
C ALA A 122 -7.96 9.96 9.15
N TYR A 123 -6.76 10.39 9.48
CA TYR A 123 -5.55 9.58 9.48
C TYR A 123 -5.02 9.48 10.90
N GLN A 124 -4.68 8.26 11.32
CA GLN A 124 -4.05 7.95 12.60
C GLN A 124 -2.72 7.24 12.37
N PHE A 125 -1.75 7.51 13.23
CA PHE A 125 -0.54 6.71 13.34
C PHE A 125 -0.68 5.85 14.60
N ASP A 126 -0.84 4.55 14.43
CA ASP A 126 -1.09 3.59 15.50
C ASP A 126 -0.30 2.30 15.24
N ASP A 127 0.46 1.84 16.24
CA ASP A 127 1.23 0.59 16.20
C ASP A 127 2.05 0.44 14.89
N GLU A 128 2.91 1.45 14.58
CA GLU A 128 3.75 1.50 13.36
C GLU A 128 2.97 1.41 12.05
N LYS A 129 1.69 1.79 12.07
CA LYS A 129 0.79 1.74 10.92
C LYS A 129 0.12 3.09 10.68
N LEU A 130 -0.08 3.40 9.41
CA LEU A 130 -0.97 4.48 9.01
C LEU A 130 -2.37 3.90 8.80
N VAL A 131 -3.28 4.33 9.66
CA VAL A 131 -4.68 3.90 9.64
C VAL A 131 -5.54 5.05 9.12
N ARG A 132 -6.38 4.73 8.15
CA ARG A 132 -7.39 5.64 7.61
C ARG A 132 -8.74 5.31 8.22
N LEU A 133 -9.36 6.31 8.80
CA LEU A 133 -10.73 6.25 9.32
C LEU A 133 -11.67 6.91 8.33
N GLN A 134 -12.86 6.35 8.19
CA GLN A 134 -13.92 6.93 7.36
C GLN A 134 -15.26 6.74 8.04
N TRP A 135 -15.96 7.84 8.31
CA TRP A 135 -17.31 7.79 8.86
C TRP A 135 -18.35 7.57 7.76
N PRO A 136 -19.40 6.80 8.02
CA PRO A 136 -20.47 6.55 7.04
C PRO A 136 -21.30 7.79 6.73
N GLN A 137 -21.41 8.71 7.71
CA GLN A 137 -22.12 9.97 7.62
C GLN A 137 -21.15 11.14 7.76
N LEU A 138 -21.54 12.31 7.24
CA LEU A 138 -20.70 13.50 7.29
C LEU A 138 -20.69 14.11 8.69
N ASP A 139 -21.87 14.30 9.27
CA ASP A 139 -22.04 14.76 10.64
C ASP A 139 -22.09 13.53 11.57
N ASN A 140 -21.27 13.53 12.62
CA ASN A 140 -21.15 12.39 13.51
C ASN A 140 -22.42 12.27 14.39
N ALA A 141 -23.16 11.20 14.17
CA ALA A 141 -24.21 10.81 15.13
C ALA A 141 -23.55 10.18 16.37
N PRO A 142 -24.15 10.34 17.57
CA PRO A 142 -23.66 9.68 18.78
C PRO A 142 -23.49 8.18 18.57
N GLY A 143 -22.27 7.66 18.87
CA GLY A 143 -21.95 6.25 18.70
C GLY A 143 -21.64 5.80 17.26
N ALA A 144 -21.47 6.71 16.31
CA ALA A 144 -21.07 6.37 14.95
C ALA A 144 -19.62 5.88 14.90
N GLU A 145 -19.44 4.61 14.61
CA GLU A 145 -18.10 4.03 14.46
C GLU A 145 -17.53 4.31 13.06
N ALA A 146 -16.27 4.72 13.01
CA ALA A 146 -15.54 4.88 11.78
C ALA A 146 -15.09 3.52 11.23
N LYS A 147 -15.15 3.35 9.92
CA LYS A 147 -14.49 2.24 9.23
C LYS A 147 -12.99 2.45 9.25
N LYS A 148 -12.26 1.59 9.94
CA LYS A 148 -10.79 1.58 9.97
C LYS A 148 -10.23 0.79 8.80
N THR A 149 -9.20 1.32 8.14
CA THR A 149 -8.46 0.67 7.06
C THR A 149 -7.00 0.94 7.23
N THR A 150 -6.19 -0.08 7.49
CA THR A 150 -4.73 0.04 7.49
C THR A 150 -4.26 0.27 6.06
N LEU A 151 -3.55 1.35 5.82
CA LEU A 151 -2.98 1.69 4.52
C LEU A 151 -1.59 1.13 4.35
N ILE A 152 -0.73 1.39 5.32
CA ILE A 152 0.69 1.02 5.26
C ILE A 152 1.16 0.67 6.67
N ASP A 153 2.03 -0.31 6.76
CA ASP A 153 2.70 -0.78 7.97
C ASP A 153 4.21 -0.52 7.90
N ASN A 154 4.94 -0.94 8.92
CA ASN A 154 6.38 -0.73 9.06
C ASN A 154 6.78 0.75 8.95
N LEU A 155 6.02 1.63 9.59
CA LEU A 155 6.30 3.05 9.68
C LEU A 155 7.04 3.38 10.98
N GLU A 156 8.15 4.06 10.88
CA GLU A 156 8.86 4.64 12.02
C GLU A 156 8.17 5.92 12.51
N SER A 157 7.75 6.76 11.57
CA SER A 157 7.05 8.01 11.88
C SER A 157 6.21 8.52 10.69
N VAL A 158 5.22 9.35 11.02
CA VAL A 158 4.41 10.09 10.06
C VAL A 158 4.34 11.54 10.49
N SER A 159 4.57 12.47 9.59
CA SER A 159 4.34 13.89 9.82
C SER A 159 3.51 14.51 8.70
N ILE A 160 2.62 15.43 9.08
CA ILE A 160 1.79 16.19 8.16
C ILE A 160 1.98 17.66 8.50
N ARG A 161 2.27 18.49 7.49
CA ARG A 161 2.43 19.93 7.64
C ARG A 161 1.55 20.66 6.64
N PHE A 162 1.13 21.84 6.99
CA PHE A 162 0.19 22.68 6.26
C PHE A 162 0.83 24.01 5.90
N LEU A 163 0.71 24.43 4.66
CA LEU A 163 1.23 25.72 4.20
C LEU A 163 0.12 26.77 4.37
N ASP A 164 0.37 27.79 5.19
CA ASP A 164 -0.57 28.88 5.41
C ASP A 164 -0.49 29.98 4.31
N ASP A 165 -1.39 30.95 4.37
CA ASP A 165 -1.47 32.08 3.43
C ASP A 165 -0.22 32.98 3.46
N ASN A 166 0.62 32.88 4.51
CA ASN A 166 1.89 33.61 4.66
C ASN A 166 3.08 32.81 4.11
N ALA A 167 2.82 31.69 3.44
CA ALA A 167 3.82 30.73 2.98
C ALA A 167 4.70 30.16 4.12
N GLN A 168 4.13 29.98 5.31
CA GLN A 168 4.77 29.35 6.45
C GLN A 168 4.19 27.95 6.68
N TRP A 169 5.07 27.01 7.00
CA TRP A 169 4.67 25.65 7.33
C TRP A 169 4.21 25.57 8.79
N GLN A 170 2.98 25.06 8.99
CA GLN A 170 2.35 24.84 10.28
C GLN A 170 2.22 23.34 10.54
N GLU A 171 2.42 22.91 11.77
CA GLU A 171 2.22 21.51 12.19
C GLU A 171 0.76 21.27 12.60
N GLU A 172 0.04 22.32 12.98
CA GLU A 172 -1.36 22.27 13.37
C GLU A 172 -2.24 23.08 12.43
N TRP A 173 -3.46 22.59 12.21
CA TRP A 173 -4.47 23.30 11.44
C TRP A 173 -5.85 23.25 12.11
N PRO A 174 -6.61 24.38 12.18
CA PRO A 174 -6.20 25.74 11.81
C PRO A 174 -5.09 26.26 12.71
N PRO A 175 -4.21 27.14 12.21
CA PRO A 175 -3.13 27.70 13.03
C PRO A 175 -3.67 28.57 14.17
N VAL A 176 -3.14 28.41 15.37
CA VAL A 176 -3.62 29.01 16.62
C VAL A 176 -3.59 30.54 16.60
N ASN A 177 -2.72 31.15 15.77
CA ASN A 177 -2.46 32.60 15.75
C ASN A 177 -3.38 33.41 14.83
N THR A 178 -4.35 32.81 14.17
CA THR A 178 -5.21 33.53 13.21
C THR A 178 -6.31 34.36 13.85
N GLY A 179 -6.25 34.79 15.11
CA GLY A 179 -7.18 35.76 15.71
C GLY A 179 -8.69 35.52 15.42
N ALA A 180 -8.98 34.52 14.60
CA ALA A 180 -10.29 34.03 14.31
C ALA A 180 -10.77 33.29 15.55
N SER A 181 -11.56 33.97 16.36
CA SER A 181 -12.40 33.30 17.34
C SER A 181 -12.99 32.05 16.68
N ILE A 182 -12.93 30.91 17.36
CA ILE A 182 -13.45 29.61 16.94
C ILE A 182 -14.97 29.65 16.64
N SER A 183 -15.56 30.85 16.67
CA SER A 183 -16.96 31.11 16.43
C SER A 183 -17.26 31.21 14.93
N ASN A 184 -17.73 30.07 14.37
CA ASN A 184 -18.52 30.01 13.12
C ASN A 184 -17.84 30.37 11.80
N THR A 185 -16.55 30.58 11.73
CA THR A 185 -15.88 30.96 10.48
C THR A 185 -15.34 29.69 9.77
N ILE A 186 -15.69 29.53 8.52
CA ILE A 186 -15.10 28.54 7.63
C ILE A 186 -13.59 28.82 7.61
N SER A 187 -12.81 27.95 8.26
CA SER A 187 -11.35 28.05 8.16
C SER A 187 -10.99 27.76 6.71
N PRO A 188 -10.26 28.65 6.02
CA PRO A 188 -9.83 28.38 4.66
C PRO A 188 -8.95 27.13 4.62
N PRO A 189 -8.93 26.38 3.52
CA PRO A 189 -8.00 25.28 3.35
C PRO A 189 -6.56 25.84 3.33
N PRO A 190 -5.55 25.03 3.69
CA PRO A 190 -4.15 25.42 3.50
C PRO A 190 -3.83 25.53 2.01
N LEU A 191 -2.78 26.28 1.65
CA LEU A 191 -2.31 26.37 0.26
C LEU A 191 -1.71 25.04 -0.23
N ALA A 192 -1.08 24.30 0.69
CA ALA A 192 -0.54 22.97 0.41
C ALA A 192 -0.48 22.12 1.67
N ILE A 193 -0.50 20.81 1.48
CA ILE A 193 -0.31 19.81 2.54
C ILE A 193 0.90 18.96 2.18
N GLU A 194 1.87 18.88 3.08
CA GLU A 194 3.01 17.98 2.97
C GLU A 194 2.81 16.78 3.88
N VAL A 195 2.98 15.59 3.33
CA VAL A 195 2.95 14.32 4.07
C VAL A 195 4.31 13.65 3.93
N VAL A 196 4.93 13.34 5.06
CA VAL A 196 6.19 12.60 5.13
C VAL A 196 5.95 11.29 5.87
N LEU A 197 6.26 10.19 5.21
CA LEU A 197 6.18 8.83 5.73
C LEU A 197 7.60 8.28 5.84
N ASN A 198 8.05 7.96 7.05
CA ASN A 198 9.34 7.30 7.26
C ASN A 198 9.07 5.80 7.44
N LEU A 199 9.48 5.00 6.44
CA LEU A 199 9.34 3.55 6.47
C LEU A 199 10.67 2.91 6.89
N THR A 200 10.60 1.87 7.71
CA THR A 200 11.78 1.12 8.18
C THR A 200 12.45 0.35 7.06
N ASP A 201 11.71 -0.03 6.02
CA ASP A 201 12.17 -0.86 4.89
C ASP A 201 12.43 -0.07 3.60
N TRP A 202 11.80 1.11 3.41
CA TRP A 202 11.91 1.91 2.18
C TRP A 202 12.44 3.34 2.42
N GLY A 203 12.64 3.75 3.68
CA GLY A 203 13.09 5.08 4.04
C GLY A 203 12.01 6.15 3.88
N GLU A 204 12.41 7.41 3.66
CA GLU A 204 11.52 8.56 3.61
C GLU A 204 10.77 8.67 2.28
N ILE A 205 9.46 8.79 2.37
CA ILE A 205 8.58 9.13 1.24
C ILE A 205 7.90 10.46 1.53
N ARG A 206 8.22 11.50 0.77
CA ARG A 206 7.65 12.83 0.88
C ARG A 206 6.68 13.10 -0.25
N ARG A 207 5.50 13.64 0.06
CA ARG A 207 4.46 14.05 -0.89
C ARG A 207 3.94 15.43 -0.56
N LEU A 208 3.77 16.25 -1.60
CA LEU A 208 3.22 17.60 -1.53
C LEU A 208 1.93 17.66 -2.34
N TYR A 209 0.87 18.13 -1.72
CA TYR A 209 -0.45 18.30 -2.33
C TYR A 209 -0.80 19.77 -2.32
N ALA A 210 -0.83 20.42 -3.49
CA ALA A 210 -1.34 21.78 -3.63
C ALA A 210 -2.87 21.75 -3.54
N MET A 211 -3.45 22.72 -2.84
CA MET A 211 -4.88 22.93 -2.75
C MET A 211 -5.27 24.06 -3.69
N ASP A 212 -6.31 23.84 -4.49
CA ASP A 212 -6.88 24.84 -5.42
C ASP A 212 -8.05 25.59 -4.78
#